data_a8165c4372f6c512324000c5b42103ba
#
_entry.id   a8165c4372f6c512324000c5b42103ba
#
_cell.length_a   1.000
_cell.length_b   1.000
_cell.length_c   1.000
_cell.angle_alpha   90.00
_cell.angle_beta   90.00
_cell.angle_gamma   90.00
#
_symmetry.space_group_name_H-M   'P 1'
#
loop_
_entity.id
_entity.type
_entity.pdbx_description
1 polymer ?
#
loop_
_entity_poly.entity_id
_entity_poly.type
_entity_poly.pdbx_seq_one_letter_code
_entity_poly.pdbx_strand_id
1 'polypeptide(L)'
;MAFLQANIYSNVLEMEVNVNVILPQETVKKVGTSTQAALTDIPVLYLLHGMGGNHSVWARRTSIERYVADLGIAVIMPSTDLAWYTDTQYDMNYWTFISEEVPKICHQLFPQLSTKREKTFAAGLSMGGYGALKLGLAKPESFAAVASLSGAVSLSSTSFGELLKVRKRSYWEGIFGPLDQIEGSIHDPMYLLQQLVESQTEMPQFYLCCGEQDMLLSANQQ
;
A
#
# COMPACT_ATOMS: atom_id res chain seq x y z
N MET A 1 -19.35 -11.70 -1.30
CA MET A 1 -18.39 -10.71 -0.74
C MET A 1 -19.10 -9.89 0.32
N ALA A 2 -18.45 -9.62 1.43
CA ALA A 2 -18.91 -8.64 2.41
C ALA A 2 -18.03 -7.39 2.29
N PHE A 3 -18.64 -6.20 2.19
CA PHE A 3 -17.96 -4.92 2.24
C PHE A 3 -18.19 -4.29 3.62
N LEU A 4 -17.11 -4.03 4.35
CA LEU A 4 -17.14 -3.47 5.69
C LEU A 4 -16.43 -2.11 5.71
N GLN A 5 -17.02 -1.17 6.42
CA GLN A 5 -16.42 0.12 6.75
C GLN A 5 -16.11 0.10 8.25
N ALA A 6 -14.86 0.02 8.60
CA ALA A 6 -14.41 -0.03 9.97
C ALA A 6 -13.81 1.32 10.39
N ASN A 7 -14.25 1.81 11.54
CA ASN A 7 -13.56 2.88 12.25
C ASN A 7 -12.80 2.22 13.40
N ILE A 8 -11.49 2.34 13.40
CA ILE A 8 -10.59 1.70 14.36
C ILE A 8 -9.77 2.75 15.09
N TYR A 9 -9.47 2.54 16.35
CA TYR A 9 -8.49 3.37 17.06
C TYR A 9 -7.09 2.87 16.78
N SER A 10 -6.23 3.76 16.27
CA SER A 10 -4.81 3.51 16.10
C SER A 10 -4.03 4.01 17.32
N ASN A 11 -3.28 3.11 17.97
CA ASN A 11 -2.38 3.52 19.05
C ASN A 11 -1.12 4.20 18.51
N VAL A 12 -0.74 3.90 17.26
CA VAL A 12 0.43 4.50 16.59
C VAL A 12 0.16 5.94 16.20
N LEU A 13 -1.07 6.24 15.75
CA LEU A 13 -1.49 7.58 15.33
C LEU A 13 -2.23 8.35 16.43
N GLU A 14 -2.55 7.67 17.54
CA GLU A 14 -3.31 8.21 18.69
C GLU A 14 -4.67 8.80 18.30
N MET A 15 -5.30 8.24 17.26
CA MET A 15 -6.59 8.72 16.74
C MET A 15 -7.42 7.61 16.10
N GLU A 16 -8.71 7.90 15.91
CA GLU A 16 -9.60 7.04 15.12
C GLU A 16 -9.33 7.22 13.62
N VAL A 17 -9.24 6.09 12.92
CA VAL A 17 -8.98 6.03 11.48
C VAL A 17 -9.93 5.07 10.78
N ASN A 18 -10.22 5.34 9.51
CA ASN A 18 -11.10 4.50 8.72
C ASN A 18 -10.32 3.51 7.86
N VAL A 19 -10.81 2.29 7.83
CA VAL A 19 -10.34 1.21 6.95
C VAL A 19 -11.53 0.55 6.27
N ASN A 20 -11.52 0.45 4.96
CA ASN A 20 -12.49 -0.38 4.24
C ASN A 20 -11.92 -1.78 4.03
N VAL A 21 -12.80 -2.78 4.17
CA VAL A 21 -12.43 -4.18 4.03
C VAL A 21 -13.41 -4.89 3.13
N ILE A 22 -12.89 -5.62 2.15
CA ILE A 22 -13.66 -6.58 1.36
C ILE A 22 -13.28 -7.97 1.83
N LEU A 23 -14.26 -8.75 2.28
CA LEU A 23 -14.06 -10.13 2.72
C LEU A 23 -14.76 -11.11 1.78
N PRO A 24 -14.11 -12.20 1.38
CA PRO A 24 -14.78 -13.31 0.73
C PRO A 24 -15.91 -13.85 1.62
N GLN A 25 -17.06 -14.09 1.01
CA GLN A 25 -18.22 -14.65 1.68
C GLN A 25 -18.81 -15.73 0.79
N GLU A 26 -19.03 -16.92 1.32
CA GLU A 26 -19.71 -17.98 0.59
C GLU A 26 -21.13 -17.55 0.24
N THR A 27 -21.51 -17.75 -1.03
CA THR A 27 -22.87 -17.45 -1.51
C THR A 27 -23.41 -18.64 -2.27
N VAL A 28 -24.52 -19.19 -1.78
CA VAL A 28 -25.15 -20.39 -2.35
C VAL A 28 -25.99 -20.05 -3.60
N LYS A 29 -26.56 -18.85 -3.66
CA LYS A 29 -27.39 -18.39 -4.78
C LYS A 29 -27.08 -16.93 -5.09
N LYS A 30 -26.40 -16.68 -6.19
CA LYS A 30 -26.14 -15.33 -6.70
C LYS A 30 -26.28 -15.31 -8.22
N VAL A 31 -27.03 -14.35 -8.74
CA VAL A 31 -27.15 -14.13 -10.18
C VAL A 31 -26.01 -13.22 -10.64
N GLY A 32 -25.25 -13.68 -11.63
CA GLY A 32 -24.27 -12.85 -12.34
C GLY A 32 -22.86 -12.84 -11.79
N THR A 33 -22.55 -13.38 -10.60
CA THR A 33 -21.19 -13.58 -10.09
C THR A 33 -21.10 -14.79 -9.19
N SER A 34 -20.00 -15.53 -9.26
CA SER A 34 -19.61 -16.52 -8.25
C SER A 34 -18.69 -15.87 -7.22
N THR A 35 -18.70 -16.36 -6.00
CA THR A 35 -17.76 -15.97 -4.96
C THR A 35 -17.12 -17.23 -4.40
N GLN A 36 -15.79 -17.30 -4.46
CA GLN A 36 -15.04 -18.32 -3.73
C GLN A 36 -14.71 -17.77 -2.35
N ALA A 37 -14.93 -18.55 -1.31
CA ALA A 37 -14.55 -18.19 0.05
C ALA A 37 -13.94 -19.41 0.74
N ALA A 38 -12.70 -19.28 1.18
CA ALA A 38 -12.14 -20.17 2.18
C ALA A 38 -12.66 -19.73 3.56
N LEU A 39 -12.83 -20.67 4.49
CA LEU A 39 -13.23 -20.35 5.87
C LEU A 39 -12.07 -19.86 6.71
N THR A 40 -10.85 -20.20 6.32
CA THR A 40 -9.60 -19.85 7.02
C THR A 40 -8.47 -19.66 6.00
N ASP A 41 -7.38 -19.01 6.45
CA ASP A 41 -6.18 -18.83 5.65
C ASP A 41 -6.44 -18.07 4.33
N ILE A 42 -7.31 -17.06 4.42
CA ILE A 42 -7.74 -16.22 3.29
C ILE A 42 -6.59 -15.31 2.88
N PRO A 43 -6.17 -15.32 1.59
CA PRO A 43 -5.15 -14.39 1.10
C PRO A 43 -5.56 -12.93 1.29
N VAL A 44 -4.58 -12.05 1.52
CA VAL A 44 -4.81 -10.64 1.86
C VAL A 44 -4.09 -9.72 0.87
N LEU A 45 -4.82 -8.74 0.34
CA LEU A 45 -4.29 -7.64 -0.45
C LEU A 45 -4.44 -6.33 0.34
N TYR A 46 -3.32 -5.69 0.69
CA TYR A 46 -3.29 -4.31 1.16
C TYR A 46 -3.31 -3.39 -0.06
N LEU A 47 -4.40 -2.64 -0.24
CA LEU A 47 -4.63 -1.82 -1.43
C LEU A 47 -4.58 -0.34 -1.09
N LEU A 48 -3.49 0.32 -1.50
CA LEU A 48 -3.06 1.63 -1.05
C LEU A 48 -3.52 2.74 -2.00
N HIS A 49 -4.10 3.80 -1.45
CA HIS A 49 -4.62 4.93 -2.23
C HIS A 49 -3.52 5.90 -2.67
N GLY A 50 -3.79 6.63 -3.77
CA GLY A 50 -2.95 7.72 -4.25
C GLY A 50 -3.19 9.04 -3.50
N MET A 51 -2.37 10.04 -3.77
CA MET A 51 -2.49 11.39 -3.19
C MET A 51 -3.87 11.99 -3.48
N GLY A 52 -4.53 12.52 -2.45
CA GLY A 52 -5.90 13.05 -2.53
C GLY A 52 -7.00 11.98 -2.46
N GLY A 53 -6.64 10.69 -2.31
CA GLY A 53 -7.55 9.60 -1.97
C GLY A 53 -7.63 9.33 -0.47
N ASN A 54 -8.36 8.29 -0.12
CA ASN A 54 -8.46 7.71 1.22
C ASN A 54 -8.92 6.24 1.12
N HIS A 55 -9.23 5.61 2.24
CA HIS A 55 -9.76 4.24 2.34
C HIS A 55 -10.91 3.91 1.37
N SER A 56 -11.68 4.89 0.90
CA SER A 56 -12.87 4.67 0.07
C SER A 56 -12.61 4.70 -1.44
N VAL A 57 -11.45 5.22 -1.87
CA VAL A 57 -11.23 5.56 -3.28
C VAL A 57 -11.29 4.34 -4.21
N TRP A 58 -10.71 3.25 -3.81
CA TRP A 58 -10.70 2.02 -4.62
C TRP A 58 -12.10 1.43 -4.81
N ALA A 59 -12.89 1.37 -3.74
CA ALA A 59 -14.26 0.88 -3.80
C ALA A 59 -15.18 1.81 -4.61
N ARG A 60 -14.95 3.14 -4.55
CA ARG A 60 -15.81 4.14 -5.22
C ARG A 60 -15.45 4.37 -6.68
N ARG A 61 -14.20 4.15 -7.09
CA ARG A 61 -13.71 4.54 -8.41
C ARG A 61 -13.27 3.35 -9.28
N THR A 62 -13.38 2.14 -8.74
CA THR A 62 -13.03 0.91 -9.46
C THR A 62 -14.06 -0.18 -9.22
N SER A 63 -13.92 -1.29 -9.93
CA SER A 63 -14.70 -2.51 -9.70
C SER A 63 -13.96 -3.52 -8.83
N ILE A 64 -13.20 -3.06 -7.83
CA ILE A 64 -12.32 -3.92 -7.01
C ILE A 64 -13.06 -5.11 -6.40
N GLU A 65 -14.27 -4.91 -5.86
CA GLU A 65 -15.07 -5.98 -5.27
C GLU A 65 -15.39 -7.08 -6.30
N ARG A 66 -15.68 -6.69 -7.55
CA ARG A 66 -15.93 -7.62 -8.64
C ARG A 66 -14.66 -8.37 -9.04
N TYR A 67 -13.52 -7.68 -9.10
CA TYR A 67 -12.26 -8.30 -9.52
C TYR A 67 -11.77 -9.37 -8.56
N VAL A 68 -11.99 -9.19 -7.25
CA VAL A 68 -11.53 -10.14 -6.24
C VAL A 68 -12.56 -11.21 -5.89
N ALA A 69 -13.79 -11.10 -6.38
CA ALA A 69 -14.88 -12.00 -6.03
C ALA A 69 -14.58 -13.48 -6.33
N ASP A 70 -13.99 -13.75 -7.50
CA ASP A 70 -13.67 -15.11 -7.94
C ASP A 70 -12.30 -15.59 -7.43
N LEU A 71 -11.50 -14.69 -6.85
CA LEU A 71 -10.16 -15.00 -6.36
C LEU A 71 -10.14 -15.43 -4.89
N GLY A 72 -11.23 -15.19 -4.16
CA GLY A 72 -11.28 -15.50 -2.73
C GLY A 72 -10.28 -14.73 -1.88
N ILE A 73 -9.90 -13.51 -2.31
CA ILE A 73 -8.93 -12.63 -1.64
C ILE A 73 -9.64 -11.58 -0.81
N ALA A 74 -9.19 -11.36 0.42
CA ALA A 74 -9.59 -10.22 1.22
C ALA A 74 -8.80 -8.97 0.79
N VAL A 75 -9.46 -7.81 0.77
CA VAL A 75 -8.81 -6.53 0.43
C VAL A 75 -8.92 -5.57 1.60
N ILE A 76 -7.80 -5.06 2.06
CA ILE A 76 -7.68 -4.07 3.13
C ILE A 76 -7.31 -2.73 2.50
N MET A 77 -8.15 -1.73 2.68
CA MET A 77 -7.99 -0.38 2.13
C MET A 77 -7.88 0.64 3.25
N PRO A 78 -6.68 0.89 3.79
CA PRO A 78 -6.45 1.87 4.85
C PRO A 78 -6.37 3.29 4.30
N SER A 79 -6.39 4.29 5.20
CA SER A 79 -6.14 5.69 4.90
C SER A 79 -4.83 6.16 5.53
N THR A 80 -4.03 6.89 4.78
CA THR A 80 -2.78 7.53 5.27
C THR A 80 -2.72 9.01 4.92
N ASP A 81 -3.86 9.59 4.63
CA ASP A 81 -4.00 10.99 4.24
C ASP A 81 -2.98 11.40 3.15
N LEU A 82 -2.21 12.45 3.37
CA LEU A 82 -1.17 12.92 2.47
C LEU A 82 0.25 12.60 2.97
N ALA A 83 0.41 11.63 3.86
CA ALA A 83 1.66 11.34 4.55
C ALA A 83 2.60 10.37 3.80
N TRP A 84 2.28 9.98 2.58
CA TRP A 84 3.16 9.18 1.73
C TRP A 84 3.66 7.88 2.38
N TYR A 85 2.81 7.22 3.18
CA TYR A 85 3.18 5.96 3.83
C TYR A 85 4.51 6.07 4.59
N THR A 86 4.67 7.16 5.34
CA THR A 86 5.93 7.54 5.99
C THR A 86 5.64 8.03 7.39
N ASP A 87 6.52 7.73 8.33
CA ASP A 87 6.54 8.37 9.64
C ASP A 87 7.03 9.80 9.45
N THR A 88 6.12 10.75 9.59
CA THR A 88 6.35 12.15 9.23
C THR A 88 7.15 12.91 10.30
N GLN A 89 7.66 14.07 9.92
CA GLN A 89 8.39 14.95 10.87
C GLN A 89 7.47 15.62 11.91
N TYR A 90 6.15 15.40 11.83
CA TYR A 90 5.16 15.94 12.79
C TYR A 90 4.58 14.87 13.71
N ASP A 91 5.29 13.76 13.90
CA ASP A 91 4.88 12.67 14.79
C ASP A 91 3.63 11.90 14.31
N MET A 92 3.30 11.99 13.03
CA MET A 92 2.26 11.18 12.40
C MET A 92 2.90 9.94 11.76
N ASN A 93 2.88 8.83 12.49
CA ASN A 93 3.67 7.64 12.20
C ASN A 93 2.95 6.68 11.23
N TYR A 94 2.63 7.15 10.02
CA TYR A 94 1.85 6.38 9.05
C TYR A 94 2.59 5.19 8.45
N TRP A 95 3.92 5.18 8.43
CA TRP A 95 4.68 3.99 8.03
C TRP A 95 4.49 2.87 9.05
N THR A 96 4.71 3.16 10.32
CA THR A 96 4.52 2.21 11.43
C THR A 96 3.07 1.73 11.48
N PHE A 97 2.11 2.64 11.31
CA PHE A 97 0.69 2.29 11.23
C PHE A 97 0.41 1.26 10.12
N ILE A 98 0.85 1.53 8.88
CA ILE A 98 0.55 0.66 7.71
C ILE A 98 1.33 -0.64 7.75
N SER A 99 2.61 -0.61 8.11
CA SER A 99 3.48 -1.78 8.02
C SER A 99 3.36 -2.74 9.21
N GLU A 100 2.87 -2.25 10.35
CA GLU A 100 2.84 -3.04 11.59
C GLU A 100 1.46 -3.08 12.25
N GLU A 101 0.82 -1.92 12.45
CA GLU A 101 -0.43 -1.87 13.22
C GLU A 101 -1.65 -2.34 12.42
N VAL A 102 -1.80 -1.90 11.17
CA VAL A 102 -2.93 -2.33 10.31
C VAL A 102 -2.97 -3.85 10.14
N PRO A 103 -1.87 -4.54 9.80
CA PRO A 103 -1.88 -6.01 9.76
C PRO A 103 -2.30 -6.65 11.07
N LYS A 104 -1.77 -6.17 12.19
CA LYS A 104 -2.08 -6.68 13.53
C LYS A 104 -3.57 -6.51 13.86
N ILE A 105 -4.13 -5.31 13.66
CA ILE A 105 -5.55 -5.03 13.92
C ILE A 105 -6.44 -5.88 13.00
N CYS A 106 -6.10 -5.98 11.70
CA CYS A 106 -6.87 -6.77 10.75
C CYS A 106 -6.90 -8.26 11.14
N HIS A 107 -5.79 -8.84 11.57
CA HIS A 107 -5.76 -10.23 12.04
C HIS A 107 -6.55 -10.43 13.35
N GLN A 108 -6.59 -9.43 14.23
CA GLN A 108 -7.42 -9.49 15.44
C GLN A 108 -8.91 -9.43 15.13
N LEU A 109 -9.33 -8.56 14.21
CA LEU A 109 -10.74 -8.40 13.83
C LEU A 109 -11.22 -9.50 12.86
N PHE A 110 -10.33 -10.01 12.03
CA PHE A 110 -10.60 -11.01 10.99
C PHE A 110 -9.61 -12.18 11.08
N PRO A 111 -9.76 -13.05 12.10
CA PRO A 111 -8.79 -14.14 12.35
C PRO A 111 -8.73 -15.20 11.25
N GLN A 112 -9.67 -15.18 10.29
CA GLN A 112 -9.65 -16.03 9.10
C GLN A 112 -8.64 -15.58 8.04
N LEU A 113 -8.05 -14.38 8.14
CA LEU A 113 -7.04 -13.89 7.21
C LEU A 113 -5.73 -14.66 7.38
N SER A 114 -5.04 -14.89 6.27
CA SER A 114 -3.73 -15.52 6.28
C SER A 114 -2.67 -14.61 6.89
N THR A 115 -1.78 -15.18 7.69
CA THR A 115 -0.56 -14.53 8.19
C THR A 115 0.68 -14.95 7.40
N LYS A 116 0.50 -15.77 6.36
CA LYS A 116 1.59 -16.34 5.58
C LYS A 116 2.06 -15.34 4.52
N ARG A 117 3.38 -15.23 4.37
CA ARG A 117 4.02 -14.40 3.34
C ARG A 117 3.46 -14.69 1.94
N GLU A 118 3.39 -15.96 1.57
CA GLU A 118 2.94 -16.42 0.24
C GLU A 118 1.48 -16.10 -0.09
N LYS A 119 0.72 -15.63 0.90
CA LYS A 119 -0.69 -15.20 0.77
C LYS A 119 -0.92 -13.73 1.10
N THR A 120 0.15 -12.96 1.23
CA THR A 120 0.06 -11.52 1.57
C THR A 120 0.63 -10.69 0.43
N PHE A 121 -0.15 -9.71 -0.01
CA PHE A 121 0.14 -8.88 -1.16
C PHE A 121 -0.07 -7.40 -0.83
N ALA A 122 0.64 -6.51 -1.53
CA ALA A 122 0.38 -5.08 -1.49
C ALA A 122 0.26 -4.52 -2.91
N ALA A 123 -0.63 -3.58 -3.12
CA ALA A 123 -0.74 -2.85 -4.37
C ALA A 123 -1.13 -1.40 -4.12
N GLY A 124 -0.81 -0.51 -5.04
CA GLY A 124 -1.22 0.88 -4.90
C GLY A 124 -0.99 1.72 -6.13
N LEU A 125 -1.65 2.88 -6.16
CA LEU A 125 -1.58 3.84 -7.25
C LEU A 125 -0.81 5.08 -6.80
N SER A 126 0.13 5.58 -7.63
CA SER A 126 0.84 6.85 -7.42
C SER A 126 1.56 6.85 -6.06
N MET A 127 1.18 7.73 -5.11
CA MET A 127 1.63 7.70 -3.72
C MET A 127 1.45 6.30 -3.09
N GLY A 128 0.33 5.61 -3.38
CA GLY A 128 0.11 4.23 -2.93
C GLY A 128 1.01 3.22 -3.61
N GLY A 129 1.41 3.46 -4.87
CA GLY A 129 2.41 2.66 -5.57
C GLY A 129 3.79 2.75 -4.92
N TYR A 130 4.19 3.95 -4.49
CA TYR A 130 5.36 4.14 -3.63
C TYR A 130 5.23 3.37 -2.32
N GLY A 131 4.08 3.49 -1.63
CA GLY A 131 3.84 2.77 -0.38
C GLY A 131 3.90 1.25 -0.52
N ALA A 132 3.32 0.70 -1.61
CA ALA A 132 3.37 -0.73 -1.89
C ALA A 132 4.80 -1.24 -2.15
N LEU A 133 5.58 -0.48 -2.93
CA LEU A 133 7.01 -0.80 -3.14
C LEU A 133 7.79 -0.75 -1.83
N LYS A 134 7.60 0.30 -1.04
CA LYS A 134 8.27 0.45 0.25
C LYS A 134 7.92 -0.71 1.19
N LEU A 135 6.65 -1.17 1.22
CA LEU A 135 6.26 -2.36 1.98
C LEU A 135 7.03 -3.60 1.52
N GLY A 136 7.06 -3.88 0.22
CA GLY A 136 7.75 -5.05 -0.29
C GLY A 136 9.26 -5.02 -0.12
N LEU A 137 9.87 -3.84 -0.23
CA LEU A 137 11.32 -3.67 -0.13
C LEU A 137 11.82 -3.61 1.31
N ALA A 138 11.05 -2.99 2.23
CA ALA A 138 11.45 -2.85 3.62
C ALA A 138 10.96 -3.99 4.53
N LYS A 139 9.94 -4.76 4.09
CA LYS A 139 9.36 -5.91 4.83
C LYS A 139 9.22 -7.13 3.89
N PRO A 140 10.29 -7.57 3.21
CA PRO A 140 10.23 -8.63 2.21
C PRO A 140 9.73 -9.96 2.77
N GLU A 141 9.93 -10.19 4.06
CA GLU A 141 9.45 -11.36 4.80
C GLU A 141 7.93 -11.41 4.94
N SER A 142 7.24 -10.29 4.70
CA SER A 142 5.80 -10.17 4.90
C SER A 142 4.98 -10.30 3.62
N PHE A 143 5.60 -10.12 2.44
CA PHE A 143 4.88 -10.04 1.17
C PHE A 143 5.40 -11.01 0.12
N ALA A 144 4.49 -11.73 -0.55
CA ALA A 144 4.82 -12.57 -1.70
C ALA A 144 4.98 -11.76 -2.98
N ALA A 145 4.13 -10.76 -3.16
CA ALA A 145 4.18 -9.87 -4.31
C ALA A 145 3.67 -8.46 -3.99
N VAL A 146 4.20 -7.48 -4.72
CA VAL A 146 3.76 -6.08 -4.63
C VAL A 146 3.57 -5.49 -6.03
N ALA A 147 2.58 -4.60 -6.16
CA ALA A 147 2.26 -3.94 -7.42
C ALA A 147 2.27 -2.42 -7.26
N SER A 148 3.01 -1.73 -8.12
CA SER A 148 3.06 -0.27 -8.22
C SER A 148 2.44 0.18 -9.53
N LEU A 149 1.34 0.91 -9.44
CA LEU A 149 0.61 1.45 -10.59
C LEU A 149 0.92 2.95 -10.68
N SER A 150 1.67 3.37 -11.69
CA SER A 150 2.15 4.77 -11.82
C SER A 150 2.75 5.31 -10.52
N GLY A 151 3.56 4.50 -9.85
CA GLY A 151 4.12 4.84 -8.55
C GLY A 151 5.28 5.83 -8.63
N ALA A 152 5.53 6.57 -7.56
CA ALA A 152 6.74 7.34 -7.40
C ALA A 152 7.88 6.40 -6.96
N VAL A 153 8.44 5.66 -7.92
CA VAL A 153 9.40 4.58 -7.65
C VAL A 153 10.82 5.07 -7.37
N SER A 154 11.11 6.33 -7.68
CA SER A 154 12.38 6.95 -7.37
C SER A 154 12.13 8.31 -6.69
N LEU A 155 12.73 8.51 -5.54
CA LEU A 155 12.74 9.78 -4.81
C LEU A 155 14.15 10.39 -4.85
N SER A 156 14.76 10.44 -6.03
CA SER A 156 16.05 11.11 -6.27
C SER A 156 15.90 12.64 -6.39
N SER A 157 17.00 13.35 -6.34
CA SER A 157 17.02 14.79 -6.55
C SER A 157 16.37 15.24 -7.86
N THR A 158 16.42 14.40 -8.90
CA THR A 158 15.80 14.66 -10.21
C THR A 158 14.27 14.49 -10.17
N SER A 159 13.76 13.43 -9.52
CA SER A 159 12.32 13.19 -9.41
C SER A 159 11.63 14.18 -8.48
N PHE A 160 12.32 14.72 -7.46
CA PHE A 160 11.78 15.81 -6.66
C PHE A 160 11.54 17.10 -7.44
N GLY A 161 12.24 17.34 -8.54
CA GLY A 161 11.96 18.46 -9.43
C GLY A 161 10.53 18.49 -9.94
N GLU A 162 9.95 17.34 -10.29
CA GLU A 162 8.54 17.21 -10.72
C GLU A 162 7.57 17.30 -9.52
N LEU A 163 7.91 16.67 -8.41
CA LEU A 163 7.08 16.71 -7.20
C LEU A 163 6.98 18.11 -6.59
N LEU A 164 8.04 18.92 -6.68
CA LEU A 164 8.05 20.32 -6.24
C LEU A 164 7.14 21.24 -7.08
N LYS A 165 6.77 20.83 -8.30
CA LYS A 165 5.74 21.51 -9.09
C LYS A 165 4.32 21.25 -8.54
N VAL A 166 4.12 20.15 -7.86
CA VAL A 166 2.82 19.75 -7.29
C VAL A 166 2.57 20.36 -5.92
N ARG A 167 3.59 20.40 -5.07
CA ARG A 167 3.51 20.91 -3.71
C ARG A 167 4.77 21.69 -3.34
N LYS A 168 4.62 22.60 -2.37
CA LYS A 168 5.74 23.40 -1.83
C LYS A 168 6.78 22.51 -1.16
N ARG A 169 8.04 22.96 -1.16
CA ARG A 169 9.15 22.27 -0.49
C ARG A 169 8.85 21.92 0.97
N SER A 170 8.27 22.85 1.74
CA SER A 170 7.90 22.64 3.14
C SER A 170 6.92 21.47 3.38
N TYR A 171 6.05 21.18 2.40
CA TYR A 171 5.18 20.01 2.47
C TYR A 171 6.01 18.72 2.41
N TRP A 172 6.94 18.62 1.48
CA TRP A 172 7.79 17.45 1.31
C TRP A 172 8.74 17.25 2.48
N GLU A 173 9.37 18.33 2.94
CA GLU A 173 10.27 18.31 4.11
C GLU A 173 9.53 17.93 5.40
N GLY A 174 8.27 18.31 5.52
CA GLY A 174 7.44 17.86 6.63
C GLY A 174 7.13 16.37 6.63
N ILE A 175 7.11 15.73 5.47
CA ILE A 175 6.89 14.29 5.36
C ILE A 175 8.22 13.53 5.49
N PHE A 176 9.20 13.86 4.67
CA PHE A 176 10.41 13.06 4.49
C PHE A 176 11.64 13.59 5.26
N GLY A 177 11.54 14.78 5.85
CA GLY A 177 12.72 15.49 6.35
C GLY A 177 13.44 16.25 5.24
N PRO A 178 14.71 16.68 5.49
CA PRO A 178 15.49 17.40 4.51
C PRO A 178 15.59 16.65 3.18
N LEU A 179 15.23 17.29 2.06
CA LEU A 179 15.12 16.62 0.75
C LEU A 179 16.45 16.11 0.20
N ASP A 180 17.56 16.70 0.63
CA ASP A 180 18.93 16.27 0.30
C ASP A 180 19.40 15.02 1.06
N GLN A 181 18.61 14.54 2.02
CA GLN A 181 18.89 13.34 2.81
C GLN A 181 17.99 12.15 2.44
N ILE A 182 17.11 12.29 1.44
CA ILE A 182 16.19 11.23 1.05
C ILE A 182 16.89 10.14 0.24
N GLU A 183 17.73 10.54 -0.71
CA GLU A 183 18.52 9.60 -1.50
C GLU A 183 19.45 8.80 -0.57
N GLY A 184 19.41 7.47 -0.68
CA GLY A 184 20.15 6.57 0.21
C GLY A 184 19.51 6.37 1.59
N SER A 185 18.26 6.78 1.81
CA SER A 185 17.52 6.58 3.05
C SER A 185 16.42 5.52 2.90
N ILE A 186 15.74 5.23 4.02
CA ILE A 186 14.54 4.34 4.03
C ILE A 186 13.37 4.87 3.20
N HIS A 187 13.43 6.10 2.74
CA HIS A 187 12.42 6.72 1.88
C HIS A 187 12.71 6.52 0.39
N ASP A 188 13.91 6.05 0.05
CA ASP A 188 14.35 5.82 -1.31
C ASP A 188 14.16 4.34 -1.71
N PRO A 189 13.18 4.02 -2.59
CA PRO A 189 12.98 2.64 -3.03
C PRO A 189 14.20 2.01 -3.71
N MET A 190 15.01 2.80 -4.40
CA MET A 190 16.23 2.29 -5.07
C MET A 190 17.29 1.87 -4.05
N TYR A 191 17.45 2.66 -2.99
CA TYR A 191 18.33 2.28 -1.88
C TYR A 191 17.83 1.00 -1.17
N LEU A 192 16.53 0.93 -0.86
CA LEU A 192 15.96 -0.27 -0.25
C LEU A 192 16.15 -1.52 -1.13
N LEU A 193 15.99 -1.38 -2.45
CA LEU A 193 16.24 -2.46 -3.39
C LEU A 193 17.70 -2.90 -3.37
N GLN A 194 18.63 -1.96 -3.37
CA GLN A 194 20.06 -2.27 -3.28
C GLN A 194 20.40 -3.03 -2.00
N GLN A 195 19.90 -2.57 -0.84
CA GLN A 195 20.11 -3.26 0.44
C GLN A 195 19.53 -4.68 0.42
N LEU A 196 18.38 -4.86 -0.21
CA LEU A 196 17.73 -6.17 -0.34
C LEU A 196 18.57 -7.15 -1.21
N VAL A 197 19.12 -6.64 -2.32
CA VAL A 197 20.03 -7.41 -3.20
C VAL A 197 21.32 -7.80 -2.47
N GLU A 198 21.95 -6.83 -1.77
CA GLU A 198 23.20 -7.04 -1.03
C GLU A 198 23.04 -8.05 0.12
N SER A 199 21.89 -8.03 0.80
CA SER A 199 21.59 -8.97 1.89
C SER A 199 21.20 -10.38 1.41
N GLN A 200 21.04 -10.60 0.11
CA GLN A 200 20.56 -11.87 -0.48
C GLN A 200 19.22 -12.34 0.13
N THR A 201 18.41 -11.42 0.59
CA THR A 201 17.09 -11.74 1.14
C THR A 201 16.13 -12.13 0.01
N GLU A 202 15.25 -13.09 0.28
CA GLU A 202 14.21 -13.48 -0.69
C GLU A 202 13.28 -12.31 -1.01
N MET A 203 13.33 -11.86 -2.27
CA MET A 203 12.51 -10.73 -2.73
C MET A 203 11.06 -11.14 -3.01
N PRO A 204 10.08 -10.26 -2.75
CA PRO A 204 8.75 -10.43 -3.30
C PRO A 204 8.78 -10.30 -4.83
N GLN A 205 7.74 -10.80 -5.49
CA GLN A 205 7.53 -10.51 -6.91
C GLN A 205 7.08 -9.05 -7.08
N PHE A 206 7.61 -8.38 -8.10
CA PHE A 206 7.27 -6.99 -8.39
C PHE A 206 6.48 -6.89 -9.70
N TYR A 207 5.37 -6.15 -9.67
CA TYR A 207 4.64 -5.72 -10.84
C TYR A 207 4.65 -4.20 -10.91
N LEU A 208 5.20 -3.66 -11.98
CA LEU A 208 5.31 -2.21 -12.21
C LEU A 208 4.59 -1.87 -13.50
N CYS A 209 3.73 -0.88 -13.48
CA CYS A 209 3.16 -0.31 -14.70
C CYS A 209 3.02 1.20 -14.58
N CYS A 210 3.22 1.89 -15.71
CA CYS A 210 3.07 3.34 -15.82
C CYS A 210 2.55 3.69 -17.21
N GLY A 211 1.66 4.66 -17.28
CA GLY A 211 1.13 5.14 -18.57
C GLY A 211 2.21 5.89 -19.37
N GLU A 212 2.20 5.76 -20.68
CA GLU A 212 3.18 6.43 -21.57
C GLU A 212 3.13 7.98 -21.49
N GLN A 213 2.02 8.54 -21.03
CA GLN A 213 1.81 9.98 -20.88
C GLN A 213 1.85 10.44 -19.41
N ASP A 214 2.23 9.53 -18.51
CA ASP A 214 2.29 9.84 -17.07
C ASP A 214 3.54 10.68 -16.76
N MET A 215 3.39 11.70 -15.92
CA MET A 215 4.51 12.54 -15.46
C MET A 215 5.59 11.75 -14.70
N LEU A 216 5.25 10.58 -14.17
CA LEU A 216 6.16 9.70 -13.44
C LEU A 216 6.83 8.63 -14.33
N LEU A 217 6.55 8.64 -15.66
CA LEU A 217 7.07 7.63 -16.57
C LEU A 217 8.60 7.54 -16.54
N SER A 218 9.29 8.68 -16.58
CA SER A 218 10.76 8.70 -16.57
C SER A 218 11.36 8.06 -15.30
N ALA A 219 10.71 8.24 -14.16
CA ALA A 219 11.10 7.59 -12.91
C ALA A 219 10.80 6.08 -12.91
N ASN A 220 9.74 5.65 -13.62
CA ASN A 220 9.37 4.23 -13.74
C ASN A 220 10.18 3.46 -14.79
N GLN A 221 11.03 4.13 -15.58
CA GLN A 221 11.90 3.51 -16.58
C GLN A 221 13.36 3.35 -16.10
N GLN A 222 13.68 3.83 -14.92
CA GLN A 222 15.00 3.66 -14.27
C GLN A 222 15.13 2.28 -13.62
#